data_f4466536e14ab78123e5683536d72ea3
#
_entry.id   f4466536e14ab78123e5683536d72ea3
#
_cell.length_a   1.000
_cell.length_b   1.000
_cell.length_c   1.000
_cell.angle_alpha   90.00
_cell.angle_beta   90.00
_cell.angle_gamma   90.00
#
_symmetry.space_group_name_H-M   'P 1'
#
loop_
_entity.id
_entity.type
_entity.pdbx_description
1 polymer ?
#
loop_
_entity_poly.entity_id
_entity_poly.type
_entity_poly.pdbx_seq_one_letter_code
_entity_poly.pdbx_strand_id
1 'polypeptide(L)'
;MYPGCSKTLFAEGKYDIYPSLKIDDNQIFAGFESLAEKIKSFRNVIIDGYNGVFFDSIQGQLDKILLNNGYKVSWKKTSDFFKPAWQILEMTAPFLGGDDPLFGRRSSLNIEDFFIAEKLKSVRPDKYSDINILIGPGAALASWECRLIYIDIPKNEIQFR
;
A
#
# COMPACT_ATOMS: atom_id res chain seq x y z
N MET A 1 3.78 15.26 11.85
CA MET A 1 2.93 15.62 13.01
C MET A 1 1.56 15.91 12.46
N TYR A 2 0.56 15.06 12.71
CA TYR A 2 -0.82 15.27 12.22
C TYR A 2 -1.48 16.33 13.13
N PRO A 3 -1.94 17.44 12.57
CA PRO A 3 -2.66 18.44 13.36
C PRO A 3 -4.07 17.92 13.62
N GLY A 4 -4.47 17.86 14.88
CA GLY A 4 -5.87 17.67 15.25
C GLY A 4 -6.20 16.49 16.17
N CYS A 5 -5.26 15.70 16.62
CA CYS A 5 -5.54 14.69 17.65
C CYS A 5 -5.59 15.37 19.03
N SER A 6 -6.75 15.87 19.42
CA SER A 6 -6.99 16.22 20.81
C SER A 6 -7.00 14.90 21.60
N LYS A 7 -5.94 14.66 22.39
CA LYS A 7 -5.91 13.57 23.36
C LYS A 7 -7.05 13.79 24.33
N THR A 8 -8.13 13.02 24.22
CA THR A 8 -9.09 12.88 25.29
C THR A 8 -8.32 12.23 26.44
N LEU A 9 -8.02 12.99 27.49
CA LEU A 9 -7.35 12.49 28.69
C LEU A 9 -8.33 11.53 29.37
N PHE A 10 -8.13 10.23 29.15
CA PHE A 10 -8.80 9.22 29.94
C PHE A 10 -8.33 9.32 31.39
N ALA A 11 -9.26 9.15 32.34
CA ALA A 11 -8.91 9.06 33.73
C ALA A 11 -7.92 7.88 33.94
N GLU A 12 -6.90 8.12 34.76
CA GLU A 12 -5.84 7.14 35.04
C GLU A 12 -6.46 5.75 35.38
N GLY A 13 -6.06 4.70 34.63
CA GLY A 13 -6.52 3.34 34.83
C GLY A 13 -7.76 2.90 34.06
N LYS A 14 -8.35 3.74 33.20
CA LYS A 14 -9.45 3.30 32.31
C LYS A 14 -8.92 2.98 30.91
N TYR A 15 -9.10 1.73 30.52
CA TYR A 15 -8.85 1.26 29.15
C TYR A 15 -10.12 1.41 28.32
N ASP A 16 -10.01 2.13 27.21
CA ASP A 16 -11.11 2.21 26.25
C ASP A 16 -11.07 0.98 25.32
N ILE A 17 -12.04 0.09 25.48
CA ILE A 17 -12.20 -1.12 24.65
C ILE A 17 -12.68 -0.79 23.23
N TYR A 18 -13.27 0.38 23.02
CA TYR A 18 -13.76 0.86 21.72
C TYR A 18 -13.23 2.26 21.41
N PRO A 19 -11.90 2.41 21.23
CA PRO A 19 -11.33 3.73 21.01
C PRO A 19 -11.94 4.33 19.74
N SER A 20 -12.53 5.51 19.86
CA SER A 20 -13.10 6.25 18.73
C SER A 20 -12.39 7.58 18.56
N LEU A 21 -12.13 7.94 17.33
CA LEU A 21 -11.62 9.25 16.95
C LEU A 21 -12.76 10.04 16.29
N LYS A 22 -12.98 11.25 16.76
CA LYS A 22 -13.92 12.14 16.10
C LYS A 22 -13.30 12.63 14.80
N ILE A 23 -13.98 12.39 13.70
CA ILE A 23 -13.59 12.81 12.35
C ILE A 23 -14.61 13.83 11.89
N ASP A 24 -14.15 14.87 11.19
CA ASP A 24 -15.03 15.88 10.62
C ASP A 24 -15.93 15.27 9.54
N ASP A 25 -17.06 15.91 9.29
CA ASP A 25 -18.01 15.47 8.27
C ASP A 25 -17.35 15.41 6.88
N ASN A 26 -17.79 14.46 6.07
CA ASN A 26 -17.30 14.25 4.69
C ASN A 26 -15.79 13.88 4.57
N GLN A 27 -15.20 13.28 5.60
CA GLN A 27 -13.83 12.76 5.54
C GLN A 27 -13.75 11.24 5.35
N ILE A 28 -14.88 10.53 5.49
CA ILE A 28 -14.98 9.10 5.23
C ILE A 28 -15.80 8.90 3.96
N PHE A 29 -15.25 8.10 3.06
CA PHE A 29 -15.87 7.75 1.78
C PHE A 29 -15.89 6.23 1.64
N ALA A 30 -16.89 5.69 0.94
CA ALA A 30 -17.03 4.26 0.74
C ALA A 30 -17.06 3.91 -0.76
N GLY A 31 -16.53 2.74 -1.09
CA GLY A 31 -16.59 2.16 -2.43
C GLY A 31 -15.50 2.63 -3.39
N PHE A 32 -15.33 1.86 -4.47
CA PHE A 32 -14.32 2.15 -5.49
C PHE A 32 -14.65 3.38 -6.33
N GLU A 33 -15.93 3.72 -6.48
CA GLU A 33 -16.38 4.93 -7.17
C GLU A 33 -15.85 6.18 -6.48
N SER A 34 -16.00 6.25 -5.15
CA SER A 34 -15.48 7.37 -4.37
C SER A 34 -13.97 7.48 -4.43
N LEU A 35 -13.28 6.33 -4.43
CA LEU A 35 -11.83 6.28 -4.56
C LEU A 35 -11.38 6.75 -5.95
N ALA A 36 -12.06 6.29 -7.01
CA ALA A 36 -11.80 6.72 -8.36
C ALA A 36 -12.01 8.24 -8.54
N GLU A 37 -13.06 8.80 -7.95
CA GLU A 37 -13.30 10.26 -7.96
C GLU A 37 -12.13 11.04 -7.32
N LYS A 38 -11.56 10.52 -6.24
CA LYS A 38 -10.38 11.12 -5.62
C LYS A 38 -9.15 11.00 -6.52
N ILE A 39 -8.94 9.83 -7.14
CA ILE A 39 -7.81 9.57 -8.03
C ILE A 39 -7.83 10.50 -9.25
N LYS A 40 -9.00 10.75 -9.85
CA LYS A 40 -9.14 11.63 -11.02
C LYS A 40 -8.62 13.06 -10.80
N SER A 41 -8.52 13.49 -9.54
CA SER A 41 -7.97 14.80 -9.19
C SER A 41 -6.43 14.86 -9.30
N PHE A 42 -5.77 13.73 -9.55
CA PHE A 42 -4.31 13.64 -9.56
C PHE A 42 -3.82 12.94 -10.82
N ARG A 43 -2.76 13.48 -11.41
CA ARG A 43 -2.12 12.85 -12.58
C ARG A 43 -1.28 11.62 -12.19
N ASN A 44 -0.63 11.68 -11.05
CA ASN A 44 0.23 10.59 -10.57
C ASN A 44 -0.22 10.16 -9.18
N VAL A 45 -0.41 8.86 -8.99
CA VAL A 45 -0.86 8.26 -7.74
C VAL A 45 -0.02 7.04 -7.42
N ILE A 46 0.36 6.90 -6.17
CA ILE A 46 0.93 5.68 -5.62
C ILE A 46 -0.13 5.02 -4.74
N ILE A 47 -0.37 3.74 -4.97
CA ILE A 47 -1.21 2.89 -4.11
C ILE A 47 -0.29 1.87 -3.46
N ASP A 48 0.06 2.13 -2.21
CA ASP A 48 0.87 1.23 -1.37
C ASP A 48 -0.01 0.54 -0.34
N GLY A 49 0.49 -0.47 0.31
CA GLY A 49 -0.23 -1.13 1.38
C GLY A 49 0.49 -2.38 1.90
N TYR A 50 -0.18 -3.02 2.86
CA TYR A 50 0.34 -4.23 3.49
C TYR A 50 0.47 -5.38 2.48
N ASN A 51 1.44 -6.29 2.73
CA ASN A 51 1.72 -7.46 1.87
C ASN A 51 0.64 -8.53 1.98
N GLY A 52 -0.51 -8.39 1.82
CA GLY A 52 -1.68 -9.28 1.84
C GLY A 52 -2.88 -8.60 1.21
N VAL A 53 -2.69 -7.36 0.75
CA VAL A 53 -3.69 -6.63 -0.03
C VAL A 53 -3.85 -7.29 -1.39
N PHE A 54 -5.08 -7.49 -1.83
CA PHE A 54 -5.39 -8.00 -3.17
C PHE A 54 -5.28 -6.89 -4.21
N PHE A 55 -4.06 -6.45 -4.47
CA PHE A 55 -3.77 -5.32 -5.38
C PHE A 55 -4.33 -5.53 -6.78
N ASP A 56 -4.31 -6.75 -7.31
CA ASP A 56 -4.86 -7.05 -8.64
C ASP A 56 -6.37 -6.86 -8.70
N SER A 57 -7.08 -7.22 -7.64
CA SER A 57 -8.52 -6.97 -7.53
C SER A 57 -8.84 -5.49 -7.49
N ILE A 58 -8.08 -4.73 -6.70
CA ILE A 58 -8.23 -3.27 -6.57
C ILE A 58 -7.93 -2.60 -7.91
N GLN A 59 -6.84 -2.97 -8.56
CA GLN A 59 -6.51 -2.49 -9.89
C GLN A 59 -7.65 -2.74 -10.87
N GLY A 60 -8.17 -3.98 -10.93
CA GLY A 60 -9.22 -4.34 -11.87
C GLY A 60 -10.53 -3.58 -11.66
N GLN A 61 -10.89 -3.26 -10.41
CA GLN A 61 -12.07 -2.46 -10.10
C GLN A 61 -11.87 -0.99 -10.48
N LEU A 62 -10.76 -0.40 -10.10
CA LEU A 62 -10.43 0.98 -10.41
C LEU A 62 -10.26 1.21 -11.92
N ASP A 63 -9.59 0.29 -12.61
CA ASP A 63 -9.36 0.38 -14.04
C ASP A 63 -10.68 0.44 -14.82
N LYS A 64 -11.64 -0.43 -14.49
CA LYS A 64 -12.97 -0.42 -15.09
C LYS A 64 -13.68 0.93 -14.92
N ILE A 65 -13.64 1.48 -13.71
CA ILE A 65 -14.32 2.74 -13.40
C ILE A 65 -13.65 3.91 -14.14
N LEU A 66 -12.32 3.98 -14.09
CA LEU A 66 -11.56 5.06 -14.72
C LEU A 66 -11.68 5.02 -16.25
N LEU A 67 -11.61 3.83 -16.88
CA LEU A 67 -11.82 3.66 -18.31
C LEU A 67 -13.24 4.02 -18.73
N ASN A 68 -14.26 3.61 -17.97
CA ASN A 68 -15.66 3.99 -18.24
C ASN A 68 -15.88 5.51 -18.13
N ASN A 69 -15.08 6.20 -17.35
CA ASN A 69 -15.07 7.67 -17.26
C ASN A 69 -14.22 8.33 -18.34
N GLY A 70 -13.67 7.57 -19.29
CA GLY A 70 -12.91 8.07 -20.44
C GLY A 70 -11.44 8.41 -20.17
N TYR A 71 -10.89 8.00 -19.02
CA TYR A 71 -9.47 8.25 -18.68
C TYR A 71 -8.57 7.16 -19.25
N LYS A 72 -7.44 7.58 -19.84
CA LYS A 72 -6.34 6.69 -20.21
C LYS A 72 -5.42 6.50 -19.01
N VAL A 73 -5.41 5.29 -18.45
CA VAL A 73 -4.64 4.97 -17.24
C VAL A 73 -3.42 4.15 -17.58
N SER A 74 -2.26 4.55 -17.05
CA SER A 74 -1.02 3.77 -17.09
C SER A 74 -0.80 3.10 -15.73
N TRP A 75 -0.82 1.79 -15.70
CA TRP A 75 -0.54 0.99 -14.51
C TRP A 75 0.88 0.49 -14.51
N LYS A 76 1.54 0.56 -13.35
CA LYS A 76 2.82 -0.09 -13.07
C LYS A 76 2.70 -0.86 -11.76
N LYS A 77 3.24 -2.06 -11.71
CA LYS A 77 3.21 -2.91 -10.52
C LYS A 77 4.58 -2.95 -9.86
N THR A 78 4.63 -2.92 -8.55
CA THR A 78 5.89 -3.08 -7.82
C THR A 78 6.48 -4.47 -7.99
N SER A 79 5.66 -5.48 -8.28
CA SER A 79 6.10 -6.84 -8.60
C SER A 79 7.12 -6.91 -9.74
N ASP A 80 7.08 -5.96 -10.68
CA ASP A 80 7.98 -5.91 -11.83
C ASP A 80 9.41 -5.48 -11.44
N PHE A 81 9.58 -5.00 -10.21
CA PHE A 81 10.83 -4.47 -9.68
C PHE A 81 11.41 -5.32 -8.55
N PHE A 82 10.75 -6.40 -8.15
CA PHE A 82 11.30 -7.33 -7.17
C PHE A 82 12.55 -8.04 -7.68
N LYS A 83 13.40 -8.41 -6.75
CA LYS A 83 14.50 -9.34 -6.99
C LYS A 83 13.94 -10.70 -7.47
N PRO A 84 14.73 -11.50 -8.19
CA PRO A 84 14.32 -12.85 -8.57
C PRO A 84 13.95 -13.70 -7.34
N ALA A 85 12.98 -14.58 -7.49
CA ALA A 85 12.46 -15.39 -6.38
C ALA A 85 13.55 -16.17 -5.65
N TRP A 86 14.52 -16.75 -6.38
CA TRP A 86 15.64 -17.49 -5.77
C TRP A 86 16.48 -16.61 -4.84
N GLN A 87 16.72 -15.34 -5.22
CA GLN A 87 17.47 -14.41 -4.39
C GLN A 87 16.70 -14.00 -3.14
N ILE A 88 15.38 -13.81 -3.26
CA ILE A 88 14.51 -13.54 -2.11
C ILE A 88 14.52 -14.73 -1.15
N LEU A 89 14.41 -15.95 -1.66
CA LEU A 89 14.48 -17.17 -0.86
C LEU A 89 15.81 -17.29 -0.12
N GLU A 90 16.93 -17.04 -0.79
CA GLU A 90 18.26 -17.05 -0.17
C GLU A 90 18.38 -16.00 0.95
N MET A 91 17.89 -14.78 0.71
CA MET A 91 17.91 -13.70 1.69
C MET A 91 17.05 -14.00 2.92
N THR A 92 15.92 -14.67 2.74
CA THR A 92 14.96 -14.95 3.81
C THR A 92 15.25 -16.23 4.57
N ALA A 93 15.92 -17.21 3.95
CA ALA A 93 16.23 -18.51 4.53
C ALA A 93 16.83 -18.46 5.95
N PRO A 94 17.76 -17.55 6.29
CA PRO A 94 18.34 -17.49 7.65
C PRO A 94 17.34 -17.10 8.73
N PHE A 95 16.19 -16.55 8.37
CA PHE A 95 15.15 -16.08 9.29
C PHE A 95 13.99 -17.06 9.42
N LEU A 96 13.90 -18.02 8.51
CA LEU A 96 12.86 -19.05 8.54
C LEU A 96 13.29 -20.17 9.49
N GLY A 97 12.33 -20.83 10.12
CA GLY A 97 12.56 -21.88 11.12
C GLY A 97 13.10 -23.21 10.57
N GLY A 98 13.47 -23.30 9.30
CA GLY A 98 13.83 -24.58 8.68
C GLY A 98 12.66 -25.54 8.65
N ASP A 99 12.86 -26.75 9.16
CA ASP A 99 11.82 -27.78 9.25
C ASP A 99 10.77 -27.48 10.35
N ASP A 100 11.05 -26.54 11.25
CA ASP A 100 10.11 -26.09 12.29
C ASP A 100 9.68 -24.64 12.05
N PRO A 101 8.49 -24.43 11.49
CA PRO A 101 8.01 -23.08 11.15
C PRO A 101 7.72 -22.19 12.37
N LEU A 102 7.69 -22.75 13.58
CA LEU A 102 7.42 -22.01 14.83
C LEU A 102 8.66 -21.26 15.36
N PHE A 103 9.87 -21.64 14.96
CA PHE A 103 11.13 -21.12 15.52
C PHE A 103 11.95 -20.25 14.57
N GLY A 104 11.27 -19.50 13.71
CA GLY A 104 11.93 -18.47 12.90
C GLY A 104 12.54 -17.35 13.75
N ARG A 105 13.49 -16.64 13.17
CA ARG A 105 14.10 -15.44 13.77
C ARG A 105 13.48 -14.18 13.22
N ARG A 106 13.40 -13.12 14.03
CA ARG A 106 13.01 -11.82 13.53
C ARG A 106 13.99 -11.37 12.43
N SER A 107 13.45 -11.05 11.25
CA SER A 107 14.24 -10.55 10.15
C SER A 107 14.77 -9.14 10.44
N SER A 108 15.99 -8.87 10.00
CA SER A 108 16.57 -7.53 9.92
C SER A 108 16.39 -6.88 8.55
N LEU A 109 15.77 -7.60 7.59
CA LEU A 109 15.51 -7.08 6.27
C LEU A 109 14.42 -6.00 6.30
N ASN A 110 14.63 -4.97 5.49
CA ASN A 110 13.65 -3.93 5.21
C ASN A 110 12.95 -4.22 3.89
N ILE A 111 11.81 -3.59 3.65
CA ILE A 111 11.07 -3.79 2.40
C ILE A 111 11.90 -3.42 1.16
N GLU A 112 12.79 -2.45 1.27
CA GLU A 112 13.70 -2.02 0.21
C GLU A 112 14.63 -3.15 -0.27
N ASP A 113 15.01 -4.05 0.64
CA ASP A 113 15.94 -5.15 0.35
C ASP A 113 15.36 -6.17 -0.65
N PHE A 114 14.05 -6.20 -0.82
CA PHE A 114 13.36 -7.10 -1.73
C PHE A 114 13.33 -6.59 -3.18
N PHE A 115 13.72 -5.34 -3.42
CA PHE A 115 13.66 -4.70 -4.74
C PHE A 115 15.03 -4.65 -5.43
N ILE A 116 14.97 -4.57 -6.76
CA ILE A 116 16.10 -4.12 -7.57
C ILE A 116 16.06 -2.58 -7.51
N ALA A 117 16.84 -2.00 -6.60
CA ALA A 117 16.76 -0.59 -6.23
C ALA A 117 16.84 0.36 -7.44
N GLU A 118 17.73 0.07 -8.40
CA GLU A 118 17.90 0.88 -9.61
C GLU A 118 16.64 0.89 -10.48
N LYS A 119 15.99 -0.25 -10.63
CA LYS A 119 14.74 -0.36 -11.39
C LYS A 119 13.62 0.44 -10.74
N LEU A 120 13.44 0.30 -9.42
CA LEU A 120 12.41 1.01 -8.69
C LEU A 120 12.63 2.53 -8.71
N LYS A 121 13.90 2.97 -8.56
CA LYS A 121 14.24 4.39 -8.63
C LYS A 121 14.16 4.99 -10.03
N SER A 122 14.26 4.16 -11.06
CA SER A 122 14.19 4.61 -12.46
C SER A 122 12.78 4.67 -13.03
N VAL A 123 11.80 4.06 -12.34
CA VAL A 123 10.42 4.05 -12.82
C VAL A 123 9.87 5.49 -12.89
N ARG A 124 9.24 5.82 -14.01
CA ARG A 124 8.69 7.17 -14.25
C ARG A 124 7.25 7.06 -14.73
N PRO A 125 6.41 8.08 -14.43
CA PRO A 125 5.07 8.20 -15.00
C PRO A 125 5.13 8.24 -16.53
N ASP A 126 4.12 7.67 -17.18
CA ASP A 126 3.92 7.79 -18.62
C ASP A 126 3.41 9.20 -18.99
N LYS A 127 4.05 9.80 -19.98
CA LYS A 127 3.71 11.17 -20.44
C LYS A 127 2.41 11.23 -21.24
N TYR A 128 1.99 10.10 -21.82
CA TYR A 128 0.86 10.01 -22.75
C TYR A 128 -0.42 9.48 -22.09
N SER A 129 -0.41 9.25 -20.80
CA SER A 129 -1.56 8.82 -20.02
C SER A 129 -2.12 9.98 -19.19
N ASP A 130 -3.43 9.97 -18.99
CA ASP A 130 -4.10 10.98 -18.17
C ASP A 130 -3.79 10.76 -16.69
N ILE A 131 -3.78 9.51 -16.28
CA ILE A 131 -3.52 9.08 -14.90
C ILE A 131 -2.45 8.01 -14.91
N ASN A 132 -1.45 8.16 -14.04
CA ASN A 132 -0.42 7.15 -13.80
C ASN A 132 -0.58 6.58 -12.40
N ILE A 133 -0.62 5.27 -12.28
CA ILE A 133 -0.74 4.59 -11.00
C ILE A 133 0.37 3.56 -10.85
N LEU A 134 1.16 3.71 -9.78
CA LEU A 134 2.09 2.69 -9.31
C LEU A 134 1.45 1.98 -8.12
N ILE A 135 1.25 0.66 -8.22
CA ILE A 135 0.50 -0.11 -7.25
C ILE A 135 1.28 -1.32 -6.74
N GLY A 136 1.17 -1.58 -5.46
CA GLY A 136 1.75 -2.76 -4.81
C GLY A 136 2.52 -2.44 -3.54
N PRO A 137 2.94 -3.45 -2.77
CA PRO A 137 3.71 -3.24 -1.55
C PRO A 137 5.03 -2.55 -1.86
N GLY A 138 5.40 -1.55 -1.04
CA GLY A 138 6.62 -0.76 -1.24
C GLY A 138 6.56 0.25 -2.37
N ALA A 139 5.41 0.52 -2.96
CA ALA A 139 5.26 1.51 -4.03
C ALA A 139 5.70 2.91 -3.59
N ALA A 140 5.56 3.25 -2.31
CA ALA A 140 6.00 4.52 -1.74
C ALA A 140 7.52 4.75 -1.81
N LEU A 141 8.30 3.69 -2.05
CA LEU A 141 9.76 3.80 -2.25
C LEU A 141 10.14 4.40 -3.61
N ALA A 142 9.20 4.46 -4.55
CA ALA A 142 9.43 5.11 -5.83
C ALA A 142 9.47 6.64 -5.66
N SER A 143 10.43 7.29 -6.34
CA SER A 143 10.62 8.73 -6.27
C SER A 143 9.65 9.49 -7.17
N TRP A 144 8.33 9.30 -6.98
CA TRP A 144 7.31 10.04 -7.70
C TRP A 144 6.81 11.20 -6.87
N GLU A 145 6.73 12.37 -7.46
CA GLU A 145 5.96 13.48 -6.91
C GLU A 145 4.48 13.25 -7.17
N CYS A 146 3.77 12.73 -6.18
CA CYS A 146 2.41 12.24 -6.36
C CYS A 146 1.60 12.18 -5.06
N ARG A 147 0.33 11.81 -5.19
CA ARG A 147 -0.51 11.48 -4.03
C ARG A 147 -0.30 10.01 -3.64
N LEU A 148 -0.08 9.79 -2.36
CA LEU A 148 -0.01 8.45 -1.77
C LEU A 148 -1.39 8.05 -1.22
N ILE A 149 -1.83 6.84 -1.59
CA ILE A 149 -2.96 6.13 -1.00
C ILE A 149 -2.37 4.89 -0.34
N TYR A 150 -2.62 4.71 0.96
CA TYR A 150 -2.18 3.54 1.69
C TYR A 150 -3.37 2.64 2.02
N ILE A 151 -3.25 1.35 1.70
CA ILE A 151 -4.28 0.34 1.95
C ILE A 151 -3.84 -0.51 3.13
N ASP A 152 -4.60 -0.42 4.21
CA ASP A 152 -4.40 -1.23 5.39
C ASP A 152 -5.35 -2.43 5.41
N ILE A 153 -4.98 -3.47 6.15
CA ILE A 153 -5.77 -4.67 6.36
C ILE A 153 -5.99 -4.83 7.85
N PRO A 154 -7.22 -5.08 8.31
CA PRO A 154 -7.47 -5.37 9.70
C PRO A 154 -6.59 -6.52 10.21
N LYS A 155 -6.07 -6.39 11.42
CA LYS A 155 -5.10 -7.33 12.00
C LYS A 155 -5.60 -8.79 12.01
N ASN A 156 -6.88 -9.03 12.22
CA ASN A 156 -7.48 -10.35 12.17
C ASN A 156 -7.48 -10.96 10.75
N GLU A 157 -7.55 -10.13 9.71
CA GLU A 157 -7.48 -10.57 8.31
C GLU A 157 -6.08 -11.02 7.90
N ILE A 158 -5.04 -10.43 8.50
CA ILE A 158 -3.63 -10.78 8.19
C ILE A 158 -3.36 -12.26 8.47
N GLN A 159 -4.04 -12.87 9.43
CA GLN A 159 -3.87 -14.27 9.80
C GLN A 159 -4.42 -15.25 8.75
N PHE A 160 -5.28 -14.78 7.85
CA PHE A 160 -5.94 -15.60 6.83
C PHE A 160 -5.40 -15.37 5.42
N ARG A 161 -4.41 -14.52 5.27
CA ARG A 161 -3.79 -14.13 4.01
C ARG A 161 -2.29 -14.40 4.01
#